data_93f0189a6d031f3e1ba78fca6fbeed15
#
_entry.id   93f0189a6d031f3e1ba78fca6fbeed15
#
_cell.length_a   1.000
_cell.length_b   1.000
_cell.length_c   1.000
_cell.angle_alpha   90.00
_cell.angle_beta   90.00
_cell.angle_gamma   90.00
#
_symmetry.space_group_name_H-M   'P 1'
#
loop_
_entity.id
_entity.type
_entity.pdbx_description
1 polymer ?
#
loop_
_entity_poly.entity_id
_entity_poly.type
_entity_poly.pdbx_seq_one_letter_code
_entity_poly.pdbx_strand_id
1 'polypeptide(L)'
;MSEQFWLVVQYPLKSAKGSQRDHWLREKVMEYLEISLADAGLGYVDGFDMGKCISDPKKYALNIFCAVTEEERSIALVKRVLREGRLDYTRIKIATMSYGNEETYTLKYAYKKGVTEFSL
;
A
#
# COMPACT_ATOMS: atom_id res chain seq x y z
N MET A 1 -2.83 3.28 -24.94
CA MET A 1 -2.32 3.85 -23.66
C MET A 1 -2.71 2.96 -22.53
N SER A 2 -1.79 2.71 -21.64
CA SER A 2 -2.07 1.94 -20.44
C SER A 2 -2.90 2.77 -19.48
N GLU A 3 -3.89 2.15 -18.86
CA GLU A 3 -4.58 2.77 -17.75
C GLU A 3 -3.61 2.92 -16.57
N GLN A 4 -3.82 3.95 -15.77
CA GLN A 4 -3.05 4.17 -14.55
C GLN A 4 -3.95 4.05 -13.33
N PHE A 5 -3.34 3.61 -12.23
CA PHE A 5 -4.03 3.41 -10.97
C PHE A 5 -3.18 3.96 -9.84
N TRP A 6 -3.85 4.52 -8.84
CA TRP A 6 -3.26 4.68 -7.52
C TRP A 6 -3.37 3.34 -6.81
N LEU A 7 -2.27 2.88 -6.25
CA LEU A 7 -2.23 1.67 -5.45
C LEU A 7 -1.70 2.04 -4.06
N VAL A 8 -2.43 1.67 -3.03
CA VAL A 8 -1.99 1.92 -1.66
C VAL A 8 -1.77 0.60 -0.94
N VAL A 9 -0.62 0.52 -0.25
CA VAL A 9 -0.32 -0.56 0.69
C VAL A 9 -0.52 0.00 2.07
N GLN A 10 -1.39 -0.62 2.86
CA GLN A 10 -1.73 -0.14 4.19
C GLN A 10 -1.32 -1.14 5.26
N TYR A 11 -0.66 -0.62 6.30
CA TYR A 11 -0.33 -1.34 7.52
C TYR A 11 -1.08 -0.73 8.69
N PRO A 12 -1.69 -1.52 9.57
CA PRO A 12 -2.27 -0.97 10.79
C PRO A 12 -1.16 -0.58 11.77
N LEU A 13 -1.35 0.54 12.44
CA LEU A 13 -0.43 1.04 13.46
C LEU A 13 -1.13 1.13 14.80
N LYS A 14 -0.34 1.20 15.88
CA LYS A 14 -0.86 1.36 17.24
C LYS A 14 -0.88 2.82 17.69
N SER A 15 -0.20 3.70 16.98
CA SER A 15 -0.15 5.13 17.32
C SER A 15 0.09 5.97 16.09
N ALA A 16 -0.21 7.27 16.19
CA ALA A 16 -0.03 8.21 15.08
C ALA A 16 1.43 8.37 14.68
N LYS A 17 2.35 8.26 15.64
CA LYS A 17 3.79 8.44 15.39
C LYS A 17 4.47 7.17 14.89
N GLY A 18 3.85 6.01 15.14
CA GLY A 18 4.45 4.73 14.83
C GLY A 18 5.60 4.37 15.76
N SER A 19 6.04 3.13 15.70
CA SER A 19 7.21 2.64 16.43
C SER A 19 8.47 2.77 15.56
N GLN A 20 9.63 2.49 16.13
CA GLN A 20 10.88 2.40 15.35
C GLN A 20 10.75 1.35 14.25
N ARG A 21 10.10 0.23 14.55
CA ARG A 21 9.83 -0.82 13.57
C ARG A 21 8.97 -0.30 12.41
N ASP A 22 7.95 0.51 12.72
CA ASP A 22 7.07 1.07 11.70
C ASP A 22 7.82 2.02 10.78
N HIS A 23 8.73 2.85 11.31
CA HIS A 23 9.57 3.74 10.51
C HIS A 23 10.54 2.96 9.62
N TRP A 24 11.16 1.93 10.16
CA TRP A 24 12.03 1.03 9.40
C TRP A 24 11.25 0.35 8.27
N LEU A 25 10.05 -0.15 8.59
CA LEU A 25 9.18 -0.84 7.65
C LEU A 25 8.80 0.10 6.49
N ARG A 26 8.41 1.32 6.81
CA ARG A 26 8.09 2.33 5.79
C ARG A 26 9.25 2.53 4.83
N GLU A 27 10.45 2.75 5.35
CA GLU A 27 11.64 2.97 4.52
C GLU A 27 11.93 1.77 3.63
N LYS A 28 11.88 0.57 4.17
CA LYS A 28 12.19 -0.64 3.42
C LYS A 28 11.13 -0.97 2.37
N VAL A 29 9.87 -0.81 2.71
CA VAL A 29 8.78 -1.04 1.75
C VAL A 29 8.89 -0.04 0.59
N MET A 30 9.09 1.24 0.88
CA MET A 30 9.23 2.25 -0.16
C MET A 30 10.44 1.95 -1.05
N GLU A 31 11.58 1.60 -0.46
CA GLU A 31 12.79 1.26 -1.22
C GLU A 31 12.58 0.05 -2.14
N TYR A 32 12.04 -1.03 -1.59
CA TYR A 32 11.87 -2.28 -2.33
C TYR A 32 10.82 -2.14 -3.43
N LEU A 33 9.73 -1.43 -3.17
CA LEU A 33 8.70 -1.21 -4.17
C LEU A 33 9.19 -0.28 -5.28
N GLU A 34 9.95 0.76 -4.93
CA GLU A 34 10.52 1.67 -5.94
C GLU A 34 11.38 0.89 -6.94
N ILE A 35 12.29 0.07 -6.43
CA ILE A 35 13.18 -0.74 -7.27
C ILE A 35 12.37 -1.74 -8.09
N SER A 36 11.47 -2.47 -7.45
CA SER A 36 10.74 -3.56 -8.11
C SER A 36 9.75 -3.07 -9.16
N LEU A 37 9.06 -1.97 -8.87
CA LEU A 37 8.13 -1.37 -9.83
C LEU A 37 8.88 -0.81 -11.03
N ALA A 38 10.02 -0.16 -10.81
CA ALA A 38 10.86 0.37 -11.89
C ALA A 38 11.40 -0.75 -12.78
N ASP A 39 11.93 -1.81 -12.16
CA ASP A 39 12.48 -2.96 -12.89
C ASP A 39 11.42 -3.66 -13.75
N ALA A 40 10.20 -3.74 -13.25
CA ALA A 40 9.10 -4.36 -13.98
C ALA A 40 8.42 -3.41 -14.99
N GLY A 41 8.77 -2.13 -14.97
CA GLY A 41 8.14 -1.12 -15.82
C GLY A 41 6.68 -0.87 -15.47
N LEU A 42 6.29 -1.06 -14.20
CA LEU A 42 4.90 -0.96 -13.77
C LEU A 42 4.55 0.37 -13.10
N GLY A 43 5.53 1.10 -12.57
CA GLY A 43 5.22 2.36 -11.93
C GLY A 43 6.29 2.83 -10.95
N TYR A 44 5.87 3.61 -9.97
CA TYR A 44 6.79 4.21 -9.00
C TYR A 44 6.06 4.45 -7.67
N VAL A 45 6.85 4.63 -6.61
CA VAL A 45 6.33 5.03 -5.29
C VAL A 45 6.17 6.55 -5.28
N ASP A 46 4.96 7.01 -4.97
CA ASP A 46 4.66 8.45 -4.93
C ASP A 46 4.96 9.05 -3.56
N GLY A 47 4.62 8.35 -2.49
CA GLY A 47 4.86 8.85 -1.14
C GLY A 47 4.15 8.00 -0.09
N PHE A 48 4.01 8.58 1.08
CA PHE A 48 3.33 7.90 2.18
C PHE A 48 2.59 8.90 3.07
N ASP A 49 1.65 8.39 3.88
CA ASP A 49 1.22 9.10 5.06
C ASP A 49 1.15 8.13 6.25
N MET A 50 1.18 8.68 7.44
CA MET A 50 1.17 7.92 8.68
C MET A 50 0.43 8.71 9.74
N GLY A 51 -0.60 8.11 10.33
CA GLY A 51 -1.36 8.79 11.35
C GLY A 51 -2.75 8.22 11.53
N LYS A 52 -3.66 9.05 12.00
CA LYS A 52 -5.06 8.68 12.23
C LYS A 52 -5.75 8.39 10.91
N CYS A 53 -6.58 7.33 10.90
CA CYS A 53 -7.46 7.07 9.77
C CYS A 53 -8.53 8.16 9.66
N ILE A 54 -8.83 8.57 8.45
CA ILE A 54 -9.82 9.61 8.18
C ILE A 54 -11.21 9.17 8.67
N SER A 55 -11.56 7.90 8.40
CA SER A 55 -12.88 7.36 8.72
C SER A 55 -13.04 6.96 10.19
N ASP A 56 -11.95 6.72 10.90
CA ASP A 56 -12.00 6.29 12.31
C ASP A 56 -10.78 6.84 13.06
N PRO A 57 -10.95 7.96 13.79
CA PRO A 57 -9.83 8.58 14.50
C PRO A 57 -9.27 7.75 15.64
N LYS A 58 -9.88 6.61 15.97
CA LYS A 58 -9.34 5.68 16.97
C LYS A 58 -8.37 4.67 16.36
N LYS A 59 -8.29 4.62 15.03
CA LYS A 59 -7.38 3.73 14.31
C LYS A 59 -6.27 4.54 13.67
N TYR A 60 -5.11 3.91 13.54
CA TYR A 60 -3.92 4.50 12.93
C TYR A 60 -3.43 3.58 11.82
N ALA A 61 -2.86 4.17 10.79
CA ALA A 61 -2.35 3.40 9.66
C ALA A 61 -1.14 4.08 9.01
N LEU A 62 -0.31 3.25 8.41
CA LEU A 62 0.73 3.67 7.47
C LEU A 62 0.21 3.35 6.07
N ASN A 63 0.11 4.35 5.22
CA ASN A 63 -0.29 4.20 3.83
C ASN A 63 0.88 4.55 2.92
N ILE A 64 1.24 3.63 2.03
CA ILE A 64 2.29 3.86 1.04
C ILE A 64 1.61 3.89 -0.32
N PHE A 65 1.74 5.02 -1.02
CA PHE A 65 1.06 5.28 -2.27
C PHE A 65 1.98 5.06 -3.46
N CYS A 66 1.49 4.30 -4.44
CA CYS A 66 2.20 4.05 -5.69
C CYS A 66 1.31 4.46 -6.87
N ALA A 67 1.94 4.94 -7.92
CA ALA A 67 1.27 5.14 -9.21
C ALA A 67 1.70 4.01 -10.12
N VAL A 68 0.74 3.22 -10.61
CA VAL A 68 1.04 2.00 -11.35
C VAL A 68 0.18 1.88 -12.60
N THR A 69 0.67 1.07 -13.54
CA THR A 69 -0.09 0.56 -14.67
C THR A 69 -0.36 -0.92 -14.43
N GLU A 70 -1.24 -1.54 -15.21
CA GLU A 70 -1.52 -2.98 -15.12
C GLU A 70 -1.83 -3.41 -13.68
N GLU A 71 -2.99 -3.02 -13.21
CA GLU A 71 -3.42 -3.18 -11.83
C GLU A 71 -3.11 -4.56 -11.23
N GLU A 72 -3.53 -5.62 -11.90
CA GLU A 72 -3.38 -6.98 -11.37
C GLU A 72 -1.92 -7.41 -11.25
N ARG A 73 -1.10 -7.08 -12.24
CA ARG A 73 0.34 -7.37 -12.20
C ARG A 73 1.02 -6.60 -11.08
N SER A 74 0.62 -5.36 -10.89
CA SER A 74 1.18 -4.50 -9.84
C SER A 74 0.83 -5.03 -8.46
N ILE A 75 -0.42 -5.44 -8.24
CA ILE A 75 -0.83 -6.06 -6.98
C ILE A 75 -0.03 -7.34 -6.72
N ALA A 76 0.09 -8.20 -7.72
CA ALA A 76 0.85 -9.45 -7.59
C ALA A 76 2.33 -9.19 -7.26
N LEU A 77 2.92 -8.20 -7.91
CA LEU A 77 4.32 -7.81 -7.64
C LEU A 77 4.50 -7.33 -6.22
N VAL A 78 3.63 -6.43 -5.76
CA VAL A 78 3.68 -5.88 -4.40
C VAL A 78 3.58 -7.02 -3.37
N LYS A 79 2.62 -7.91 -3.54
CA LYS A 79 2.46 -9.06 -2.64
C LYS A 79 3.73 -9.91 -2.57
N ARG A 80 4.31 -10.20 -3.72
CA ARG A 80 5.53 -11.01 -3.79
C ARG A 80 6.72 -10.32 -3.12
N VAL A 81 6.93 -9.04 -3.42
CA VAL A 81 8.05 -8.27 -2.87
C VAL A 81 7.98 -8.22 -1.35
N LEU A 82 6.81 -7.93 -0.81
CA LEU A 82 6.64 -7.84 0.64
C LEU A 82 6.81 -9.19 1.32
N ARG A 83 6.35 -10.27 0.69
CA ARG A 83 6.52 -11.62 1.21
C ARG A 83 7.98 -12.05 1.17
N GLU A 84 8.64 -11.88 0.04
CA GLU A 84 10.05 -12.27 -0.11
C GLU A 84 10.98 -11.47 0.79
N GLY A 85 10.68 -10.18 0.96
CA GLY A 85 11.45 -9.29 1.85
C GLY A 85 11.08 -9.42 3.32
N ARG A 86 10.08 -10.24 3.65
CA ARG A 86 9.55 -10.40 5.02
C ARG A 86 9.18 -9.06 5.66
N LEU A 87 8.48 -8.22 4.88
CA LEU A 87 8.12 -6.87 5.27
C LEU A 87 6.70 -6.82 5.86
N ASP A 88 6.46 -7.58 6.92
CA ASP A 88 5.20 -7.65 7.65
C ASP A 88 3.99 -7.89 6.74
N TYR A 89 4.19 -8.74 5.74
CA TYR A 89 3.19 -9.02 4.69
C TYR A 89 1.88 -9.63 5.22
N THR A 90 1.89 -10.14 6.45
CA THR A 90 0.70 -10.73 7.08
C THR A 90 -0.26 -9.68 7.63
N ARG A 91 0.12 -8.41 7.59
CA ARG A 91 -0.66 -7.31 8.15
C ARG A 91 -1.24 -6.38 7.09
N ILE A 92 -0.98 -6.62 5.81
CA ILE A 92 -1.27 -5.64 4.76
C ILE A 92 -2.69 -5.71 4.24
N LYS A 93 -3.14 -4.55 3.76
CA LYS A 93 -4.24 -4.40 2.81
C LYS A 93 -3.69 -3.69 1.58
N ILE A 94 -4.21 -4.03 0.42
CA ILE A 94 -3.90 -3.34 -0.83
C ILE A 94 -5.23 -2.87 -1.43
N ALA A 95 -5.29 -1.60 -1.78
CA ALA A 95 -6.45 -1.01 -2.42
C ALA A 95 -5.99 -0.19 -3.63
N THR A 96 -6.89 -0.02 -4.58
CA THR A 96 -6.60 0.75 -5.79
C THR A 96 -7.72 1.72 -6.10
N MET A 97 -7.37 2.71 -6.91
CA MET A 97 -8.29 3.73 -7.39
C MET A 97 -7.84 4.13 -8.79
N SER A 98 -8.79 4.25 -9.73
CA SER A 98 -8.45 4.65 -11.10
C SER A 98 -7.88 6.07 -11.11
N TYR A 99 -6.80 6.25 -11.84
CA TYR A 99 -6.18 7.56 -12.01
C TYR A 99 -7.11 8.44 -12.86
N GLY A 100 -7.42 9.62 -12.37
CA GLY A 100 -8.35 10.52 -13.06
C GLY A 100 -9.82 10.33 -12.67
N ASN A 101 -10.14 9.28 -11.93
CA ASN A 101 -11.48 9.06 -11.38
C ASN A 101 -11.31 8.76 -9.89
N GLU A 102 -10.76 9.71 -9.17
CA GLU A 102 -10.22 9.55 -7.83
C GLU A 102 -11.27 9.84 -6.76
N GLU A 103 -12.29 9.00 -6.68
CA GLU A 103 -13.33 9.16 -5.67
C GLU A 103 -13.04 8.34 -4.41
N THR A 104 -12.87 7.04 -4.57
CA THR A 104 -12.61 6.17 -3.43
C THR A 104 -11.70 5.01 -3.84
N TYR A 105 -10.93 4.53 -2.87
CA TYR A 105 -10.16 3.31 -3.05
C TYR A 105 -11.06 2.08 -2.88
N THR A 106 -10.79 1.07 -3.69
CA THR A 106 -11.44 -0.23 -3.60
C THR A 106 -10.47 -1.25 -3.05
N LEU A 107 -10.87 -1.97 -2.01
CA LEU A 107 -10.04 -3.03 -1.44
C LEU A 107 -9.86 -4.15 -2.48
N LYS A 108 -8.60 -4.48 -2.79
CA LYS A 108 -8.25 -5.53 -3.75
C LYS A 108 -7.61 -6.74 -3.09
N TYR A 109 -6.97 -6.54 -1.93
CA TYR A 109 -6.32 -7.63 -1.22
C TYR A 109 -6.20 -7.30 0.26
N ALA A 110 -6.42 -8.29 1.11
CA ALA A 110 -6.07 -8.24 2.51
C ALA A 110 -5.54 -9.62 2.91
N TYR A 111 -4.41 -9.66 3.58
CA TYR A 111 -3.87 -10.94 4.04
C TYR A 111 -4.84 -11.62 5.00
N LYS A 112 -5.40 -10.86 5.93
CA LYS A 112 -6.36 -11.39 6.90
C LYS A 112 -7.68 -11.69 6.22
N LYS A 113 -8.14 -12.93 6.33
CA LYS A 113 -9.42 -13.36 5.75
C LYS A 113 -10.60 -12.68 6.44
N GLY A 114 -11.65 -12.41 5.66
CA GLY A 114 -12.88 -11.81 6.18
C GLY A 114 -12.88 -10.30 6.19
N VAL A 115 -11.76 -9.66 5.84
CA VAL A 115 -11.70 -8.21 5.70
C VAL A 115 -12.31 -7.81 4.35
N THR A 116 -13.32 -6.96 4.39
CA THR A 116 -14.05 -6.53 3.19
C THR A 116 -14.05 -5.02 2.98
N GLU A 117 -13.53 -4.26 3.94
CA GLU A 117 -13.56 -2.81 3.90
C GLU A 117 -12.16 -2.21 3.95
N PHE A 118 -12.03 -1.07 3.29
CA PHE A 118 -10.79 -0.29 3.27
C PHE A 118 -11.13 1.19 3.39
N SER A 119 -10.33 1.90 4.21
CA SER A 119 -10.37 3.37 4.27
C SER A 119 -9.00 3.88 4.70
N LEU A 120 -8.68 5.04 4.21
CA LEU A 120 -7.44 5.73 4.58
C LEU A 120 -7.49 6.26 6.01
#